data_a837fdb842a283622a56e0519adc2a03
#
_entry.id   a837fdb842a283622a56e0519adc2a03
#
_cell.length_a   1.000
_cell.length_b   1.000
_cell.length_c   1.000
_cell.angle_alpha   90.00
_cell.angle_beta   90.00
_cell.angle_gamma   90.00
#
_symmetry.space_group_name_H-M   'P 1'
#
loop_
_entity.id
_entity.type
_entity.pdbx_description
1 polymer ?
#
loop_
_entity_poly.entity_id
_entity_poly.type
_entity_poly.pdbx_seq_one_letter_code
_entity_poly.pdbx_strand_id
1 'polypeptide(L)'
;MSIKTFKPTTPSRRHMTVSGFDGIDKHAKPESSLTEVLKKNAGRNSYGRITVRHRGGGEKRKYRVIDFKRDKTDMPATVLRLEYDPNRSANIALVQYEDGEKRYIIAPVGLTAGDKVVSSAAADIKPGNCLPIANIPVGTVIHNVEMHPGKGAQLVRSAGASAQLLAKEGEHAQIRMPSGEVRIIRTNCTACIGQVGNLEHENVQIGKAGRKRHMGWRPTVRGSVMNPCDHPHGGGEGKAPVGRPGPVTPWGKPALGYKTRKTKNPTDKFIVKRRNVK
;
A
#
# COMPACT_ATOMS: atom_id res chain seq x y z
N MET A 1 15.19 -1.70 -10.32
CA MET A 1 14.19 -2.47 -11.11
C MET A 1 13.93 -1.74 -12.40
N SER A 2 13.87 -2.45 -13.52
CA SER A 2 13.63 -1.85 -14.83
C SER A 2 12.15 -1.91 -15.20
N ILE A 3 11.69 -0.90 -15.95
CA ILE A 3 10.39 -0.92 -16.61
C ILE A 3 10.58 -1.42 -18.04
N LYS A 4 9.83 -2.44 -18.41
CA LYS A 4 9.80 -2.95 -19.79
C LYS A 4 8.71 -2.25 -20.59
N THR A 5 9.09 -1.67 -21.71
CA THR A 5 8.20 -1.10 -22.72
C THR A 5 7.94 -2.12 -23.84
N PHE A 6 6.95 -1.87 -24.66
CA PHE A 6 6.62 -2.73 -25.82
C PHE A 6 6.71 -1.96 -27.13
N LYS A 7 6.97 -2.66 -28.21
CA LYS A 7 6.88 -2.09 -29.57
C LYS A 7 5.45 -1.60 -29.82
N PRO A 8 5.24 -0.46 -30.46
CA PRO A 8 3.93 0.16 -30.66
C PRO A 8 3.10 -0.52 -31.79
N THR A 9 2.89 -1.82 -31.66
CA THR A 9 2.17 -2.64 -32.65
C THR A 9 0.65 -2.43 -32.63
N THR A 10 0.09 -1.94 -31.51
CA THR A 10 -1.33 -1.62 -31.33
C THR A 10 -1.48 -0.39 -30.45
N PRO A 11 -2.64 0.33 -30.48
CA PRO A 11 -2.89 1.47 -29.60
C PRO A 11 -2.65 1.18 -28.12
N SER A 12 -3.04 -0.01 -27.65
CA SER A 12 -2.83 -0.43 -26.27
C SER A 12 -1.35 -0.64 -25.93
N ARG A 13 -0.59 -1.28 -26.83
CA ARG A 13 0.83 -1.58 -26.61
C ARG A 13 1.72 -0.35 -26.65
N ARG A 14 1.32 0.67 -27.38
CA ARG A 14 2.07 1.94 -27.47
C ARG A 14 2.37 2.54 -26.09
N HIS A 15 1.43 2.45 -25.16
CA HIS A 15 1.54 3.07 -23.84
C HIS A 15 1.71 2.05 -22.70
N MET A 16 1.59 0.76 -22.99
CA MET A 16 1.65 -0.28 -21.97
C MET A 16 3.07 -0.51 -21.50
N THR A 17 3.25 -0.55 -20.19
CA THR A 17 4.50 -0.95 -19.57
C THR A 17 4.27 -2.04 -18.53
N VAL A 18 5.34 -2.75 -18.17
CA VAL A 18 5.33 -3.77 -17.13
C VAL A 18 6.61 -3.67 -16.30
N SER A 19 6.55 -4.11 -15.04
CA SER A 19 7.75 -4.26 -14.22
C SER A 19 8.71 -5.28 -14.84
N GLY A 20 10.01 -5.02 -14.79
CA GLY A 20 11.07 -5.95 -15.17
C GLY A 20 11.22 -7.12 -14.22
N PHE A 21 10.84 -6.94 -12.96
CA PHE A 21 11.01 -7.90 -11.85
C PHE A 21 12.47 -8.28 -11.59
N ASP A 22 13.40 -7.34 -11.76
CA ASP A 22 14.81 -7.61 -11.53
C ASP A 22 15.03 -7.98 -10.05
N GLY A 23 15.79 -9.04 -9.82
CA GLY A 23 16.09 -9.57 -8.49
C GLY A 23 14.92 -10.32 -7.82
N ILE A 24 13.81 -10.56 -8.52
CA ILE A 24 12.64 -11.27 -8.00
C ILE A 24 12.47 -12.58 -8.73
N ASP A 25 12.28 -13.65 -8.00
CA ASP A 25 11.94 -14.94 -8.57
C ASP A 25 10.44 -14.96 -8.95
N LYS A 26 10.18 -14.82 -10.26
CA LYS A 26 8.82 -14.85 -10.82
C LYS A 26 8.18 -16.22 -10.81
N HIS A 27 8.98 -17.26 -10.83
CA HIS A 27 8.54 -18.64 -10.95
C HIS A 27 8.45 -19.33 -9.59
N ALA A 28 8.92 -18.65 -8.53
CA ALA A 28 8.80 -19.16 -7.17
C ALA A 28 7.35 -19.44 -6.82
N LYS A 29 7.07 -20.68 -6.44
CA LYS A 29 5.80 -21.03 -5.82
C LYS A 29 5.79 -20.47 -4.41
N PRO A 30 4.68 -19.79 -4.00
CA PRO A 30 4.58 -19.29 -2.64
C PRO A 30 4.61 -20.44 -1.63
N GLU A 31 5.16 -20.19 -0.45
CA GLU A 31 5.17 -21.15 0.64
C GLU A 31 3.72 -21.53 1.01
N SER A 32 3.39 -22.82 0.94
CA SER A 32 2.00 -23.29 1.07
C SER A 32 1.43 -23.02 2.47
N SER A 33 2.24 -23.20 3.51
CA SER A 33 1.87 -22.96 4.91
C SER A 33 1.55 -21.50 5.20
N LEU A 34 2.10 -20.56 4.42
CA LEU A 34 1.91 -19.10 4.54
C LEU A 34 0.89 -18.55 3.54
N THR A 35 0.06 -19.41 2.93
CA THR A 35 -0.93 -18.95 1.96
C THR A 35 -2.35 -19.33 2.36
N GLU A 36 -3.26 -18.35 2.25
CA GLU A 36 -4.67 -18.50 2.56
C GLU A 36 -5.56 -18.24 1.34
N VAL A 37 -6.78 -18.74 1.37
CA VAL A 37 -7.78 -18.48 0.35
C VAL A 37 -8.34 -17.07 0.51
N LEU A 38 -8.18 -16.23 -0.51
CA LEU A 38 -8.76 -14.89 -0.53
C LEU A 38 -10.19 -14.94 -1.09
N LYS A 39 -11.20 -14.84 -0.20
CA LYS A 39 -12.60 -14.70 -0.60
C LYS A 39 -12.84 -13.35 -1.27
N LYS A 40 -13.57 -13.34 -2.39
CA LYS A 40 -13.88 -12.11 -3.15
C LYS A 40 -15.29 -11.63 -2.80
N ASN A 41 -15.39 -10.50 -2.13
CA ASN A 41 -16.69 -9.90 -1.77
C ASN A 41 -17.26 -8.98 -2.87
N ALA A 42 -16.48 -8.68 -3.92
CA ALA A 42 -16.91 -7.86 -5.08
C ALA A 42 -17.59 -6.54 -4.68
N GLY A 43 -17.13 -5.89 -3.62
CA GLY A 43 -17.68 -4.64 -3.10
C GLY A 43 -19.00 -4.76 -2.33
N ARG A 44 -19.40 -5.97 -1.92
CA ARG A 44 -20.58 -6.23 -1.10
C ARG A 44 -20.21 -6.26 0.38
N ASN A 45 -21.14 -5.80 1.22
CA ASN A 45 -21.07 -5.93 2.67
C ASN A 45 -21.59 -7.31 3.15
N SER A 46 -21.71 -7.50 4.48
CA SER A 46 -22.23 -8.72 5.10
C SER A 46 -23.68 -9.05 4.71
N TYR A 47 -24.49 -8.03 4.37
CA TYR A 47 -25.88 -8.18 3.89
C TYR A 47 -25.98 -8.38 2.37
N GLY A 48 -24.87 -8.53 1.66
CA GLY A 48 -24.86 -8.70 0.20
C GLY A 48 -25.11 -7.41 -0.60
N ARG A 49 -25.27 -6.25 0.04
CA ARG A 49 -25.49 -4.96 -0.63
C ARG A 49 -24.19 -4.37 -1.13
N ILE A 50 -24.23 -3.76 -2.33
CA ILE A 50 -23.04 -3.08 -2.91
C ILE A 50 -22.78 -1.79 -2.12
N THR A 51 -21.66 -1.76 -1.38
CA THR A 51 -21.18 -0.58 -0.65
C THR A 51 -20.02 0.10 -1.39
N VAL A 52 -19.28 -0.64 -2.21
CA VAL A 52 -18.23 -0.10 -3.08
C VAL A 52 -18.51 -0.51 -4.51
N ARG A 53 -18.89 0.47 -5.36
CA ARG A 53 -19.21 0.25 -6.77
C ARG A 53 -17.98 -0.14 -7.60
N HIS A 54 -18.22 -0.74 -8.75
CA HIS A 54 -17.22 -1.06 -9.78
C HIS A 54 -16.11 -2.00 -9.29
N ARG A 55 -16.44 -2.91 -8.38
CA ARG A 55 -15.57 -4.00 -7.91
C ARG A 55 -16.13 -5.35 -8.34
N GLY A 56 -15.24 -6.30 -8.63
CA GLY A 56 -15.62 -7.69 -8.94
C GLY A 56 -14.85 -8.26 -10.12
N GLY A 57 -14.94 -9.56 -10.28
CA GLY A 57 -14.12 -10.32 -11.22
C GLY A 57 -12.64 -10.36 -10.79
N GLY A 58 -11.76 -10.28 -11.77
CA GLY A 58 -10.31 -10.32 -11.54
C GLY A 58 -9.77 -11.74 -11.38
N GLU A 59 -8.45 -11.87 -11.42
CA GLU A 59 -7.74 -13.14 -11.28
C GLU A 59 -7.97 -13.78 -9.90
N LYS A 60 -7.98 -15.12 -9.85
CA LYS A 60 -7.96 -15.88 -8.60
C LYS A 60 -6.60 -15.72 -7.95
N ARG A 61 -6.57 -15.28 -6.69
CA ARG A 61 -5.33 -15.02 -5.94
C ARG A 61 -5.38 -15.71 -4.60
N LYS A 62 -4.23 -16.20 -4.14
CA LYS A 62 -4.02 -16.60 -2.75
C LYS A 62 -3.46 -15.42 -1.97
N TYR A 63 -3.89 -15.26 -0.73
CA TYR A 63 -3.31 -14.29 0.19
C TYR A 63 -2.02 -14.86 0.78
N ARG A 64 -0.96 -14.05 0.88
CA ARG A 64 0.25 -14.38 1.61
C ARG A 64 0.16 -13.75 2.99
N VAL A 65 0.31 -14.57 4.01
CA VAL A 65 0.36 -14.11 5.40
C VAL A 65 1.69 -13.40 5.62
N ILE A 66 1.62 -12.10 5.89
CA ILE A 66 2.81 -11.29 6.14
C ILE A 66 2.97 -11.07 7.63
N ASP A 67 4.18 -11.23 8.11
CA ASP A 67 4.54 -10.91 9.48
C ASP A 67 4.66 -9.38 9.65
N PHE A 68 3.56 -8.76 10.07
CA PHE A 68 3.52 -7.34 10.41
C PHE A 68 3.87 -7.06 11.87
N LYS A 69 3.91 -8.09 12.72
CA LYS A 69 4.20 -7.94 14.14
C LYS A 69 5.68 -8.02 14.44
N ARG A 70 6.40 -8.87 13.70
CA ARG A 70 7.83 -9.12 13.93
C ARG A 70 8.10 -9.52 15.38
N ASP A 71 7.25 -10.41 15.91
CA ASP A 71 7.20 -10.82 17.33
C ASP A 71 8.35 -11.75 17.75
N LYS A 72 9.09 -12.33 16.82
CA LYS A 72 10.34 -13.06 17.13
C LYS A 72 11.47 -12.05 17.37
N THR A 73 11.63 -11.67 18.62
CA THR A 73 12.69 -10.75 19.04
C THR A 73 14.02 -11.47 19.23
N ASP A 74 15.11 -10.75 18.95
CA ASP A 74 16.51 -11.18 19.16
C ASP A 74 16.94 -12.44 18.38
N MET A 75 16.11 -12.89 17.44
CA MET A 75 16.39 -14.04 16.59
C MET A 75 16.66 -13.58 15.13
N PRO A 76 17.85 -13.84 14.58
CA PRO A 76 18.14 -13.50 13.20
C PRO A 76 17.37 -14.40 12.24
N ALA A 77 16.92 -13.82 11.14
CA ALA A 77 16.29 -14.51 10.04
C ALA A 77 17.08 -14.26 8.75
N THR A 78 17.33 -15.31 7.97
CA THR A 78 18.01 -15.22 6.69
C THR A 78 16.98 -15.06 5.56
N VAL A 79 17.20 -14.12 4.66
CA VAL A 79 16.37 -13.93 3.47
C VAL A 79 16.66 -15.05 2.47
N LEU A 80 15.68 -15.89 2.20
CA LEU A 80 15.82 -16.98 1.23
C LEU A 80 15.68 -16.48 -0.20
N ARG A 81 14.65 -15.65 -0.46
CA ARG A 81 14.36 -15.09 -1.79
C ARG A 81 13.39 -13.93 -1.72
N LEU A 82 13.33 -13.14 -2.79
CA LEU A 82 12.32 -12.11 -2.99
C LEU A 82 11.22 -12.64 -3.92
N GLU A 83 9.96 -12.38 -3.58
CA GLU A 83 8.79 -12.86 -4.33
C GLU A 83 7.85 -11.70 -4.70
N TYR A 84 7.14 -11.92 -5.81
CA TYR A 84 6.02 -11.07 -6.21
C TYR A 84 4.75 -11.46 -5.44
N ASP A 85 4.04 -10.47 -4.86
CA ASP A 85 2.71 -10.68 -4.27
C ASP A 85 1.63 -9.95 -5.08
N PRO A 86 0.64 -10.67 -5.66
CA PRO A 86 -0.45 -10.05 -6.42
C PRO A 86 -1.44 -9.24 -5.56
N ASN A 87 -1.35 -9.30 -4.23
CA ASN A 87 -2.28 -8.65 -3.31
C ASN A 87 -1.81 -7.26 -2.85
N ARG A 88 -0.55 -6.94 -3.11
CA ARG A 88 0.06 -5.65 -2.72
C ARG A 88 0.96 -5.11 -3.82
N SER A 89 1.24 -3.81 -3.73
CA SER A 89 2.17 -3.16 -4.66
C SER A 89 3.63 -3.45 -4.33
N ALA A 90 3.96 -3.64 -3.05
CA ALA A 90 5.30 -3.98 -2.58
C ALA A 90 5.64 -5.46 -2.86
N ASN A 91 6.90 -5.74 -3.14
CA ASN A 91 7.43 -7.10 -3.14
C ASN A 91 7.60 -7.61 -1.71
N ILE A 92 7.66 -8.92 -1.56
CA ILE A 92 7.82 -9.60 -0.27
C ILE A 92 9.10 -10.42 -0.26
N ALA A 93 9.66 -10.62 0.92
CA ALA A 93 10.80 -11.50 1.13
C ALA A 93 10.36 -12.69 1.98
N LEU A 94 10.72 -13.90 1.55
CA LEU A 94 10.62 -15.09 2.37
C LEU A 94 11.86 -15.17 3.23
N VAL A 95 11.68 -15.13 4.54
CA VAL A 95 12.76 -15.23 5.52
C VAL A 95 12.62 -16.51 6.32
N GLN A 96 13.73 -17.09 6.72
CA GLN A 96 13.81 -18.26 7.58
C GLN A 96 14.60 -17.90 8.83
N TYR A 97 13.99 -18.16 9.97
CA TYR A 97 14.60 -18.01 11.27
C TYR A 97 15.51 -19.22 11.59
N GLU A 98 16.38 -19.08 12.59
CA GLU A 98 17.31 -20.14 13.01
C GLU A 98 16.59 -21.40 13.50
N ASP A 99 15.36 -21.25 14.04
CA ASP A 99 14.50 -22.38 14.43
C ASP A 99 13.82 -23.11 13.27
N GLY A 100 14.11 -22.68 12.02
CA GLY A 100 13.55 -23.26 10.80
C GLY A 100 12.18 -22.69 10.41
N GLU A 101 11.51 -21.86 11.25
CA GLU A 101 10.24 -21.23 10.88
C GLU A 101 10.43 -20.22 9.75
N LYS A 102 9.54 -20.29 8.77
CA LYS A 102 9.53 -19.34 7.65
C LYS A 102 8.44 -18.30 7.84
N ARG A 103 8.72 -17.06 7.46
CA ARG A 103 7.73 -15.98 7.42
C ARG A 103 7.92 -15.10 6.19
N TYR A 104 6.86 -14.42 5.79
CA TYR A 104 6.95 -13.35 4.78
C TYR A 104 7.07 -11.99 5.47
N ILE A 105 7.96 -11.15 4.95
CA ILE A 105 8.08 -9.75 5.33
C ILE A 105 7.95 -8.86 4.09
N ILE A 106 7.67 -7.57 4.25
CA ILE A 106 7.77 -6.61 3.16
C ILE A 106 9.25 -6.39 2.84
N ALA A 107 9.61 -6.47 1.56
CA ALA A 107 10.97 -6.28 1.11
C ALA A 107 11.31 -4.78 1.00
N PRO A 108 12.25 -4.25 1.79
CA PRO A 108 12.78 -2.91 1.60
C PRO A 108 13.72 -2.84 0.39
N VAL A 109 14.05 -1.62 -0.02
CA VAL A 109 15.08 -1.36 -1.03
C VAL A 109 16.43 -1.86 -0.52
N GLY A 110 17.18 -2.53 -1.39
CA GLY A 110 18.54 -3.02 -1.10
C GLY A 110 18.59 -4.38 -0.42
N LEU A 111 17.46 -4.97 -0.05
CA LEU A 111 17.44 -6.33 0.51
C LEU A 111 17.63 -7.37 -0.58
N THR A 112 18.55 -8.32 -0.36
CA THR A 112 18.87 -9.41 -1.29
C THR A 112 18.76 -10.78 -0.61
N ALA A 113 18.73 -11.85 -1.42
CA ALA A 113 18.81 -13.21 -0.88
C ALA A 113 20.16 -13.43 -0.19
N GLY A 114 20.13 -14.06 0.98
CA GLY A 114 21.30 -14.29 1.84
C GLY A 114 21.49 -13.23 2.93
N ASP A 115 20.82 -12.08 2.84
CA ASP A 115 20.90 -11.07 3.90
C ASP A 115 20.25 -11.56 5.20
N LYS A 116 20.78 -11.07 6.32
CA LYS A 116 20.20 -11.34 7.65
C LYS A 116 19.39 -10.13 8.13
N VAL A 117 18.20 -10.38 8.65
CA VAL A 117 17.31 -9.39 9.24
C VAL A 117 16.92 -9.78 10.67
N VAL A 118 16.89 -8.80 11.56
CA VAL A 118 16.61 -9.03 12.98
C VAL A 118 15.51 -8.08 13.44
N SER A 119 14.71 -8.53 14.40
CA SER A 119 13.78 -7.70 15.16
C SER A 119 14.32 -7.62 16.59
N SER A 120 14.89 -6.49 16.99
CA SER A 120 15.49 -6.34 18.31
C SER A 120 15.58 -4.87 18.71
N ALA A 121 15.59 -4.62 20.01
CA ALA A 121 15.83 -3.27 20.52
C ALA A 121 17.28 -2.81 20.27
N ALA A 122 18.24 -3.74 20.16
CA ALA A 122 19.65 -3.48 19.94
C ALA A 122 20.11 -3.76 18.50
N ALA A 123 19.17 -3.96 17.56
CA ALA A 123 19.52 -4.27 16.16
C ALA A 123 20.23 -3.09 15.46
N ASP A 124 21.14 -3.40 14.56
CA ASP A 124 21.80 -2.40 13.71
C ASP A 124 20.78 -1.64 12.85
N ILE A 125 21.10 -0.40 12.49
CA ILE A 125 20.31 0.44 11.60
C ILE A 125 20.55 0.02 10.13
N LYS A 126 20.14 -1.21 9.81
CA LYS A 126 20.23 -1.80 8.46
C LYS A 126 18.84 -1.99 7.84
N PRO A 127 18.69 -1.86 6.50
CA PRO A 127 17.39 -2.08 5.85
C PRO A 127 16.81 -3.46 6.16
N GLY A 128 15.54 -3.51 6.56
CA GLY A 128 14.83 -4.74 6.92
C GLY A 128 14.83 -5.09 8.41
N ASN A 129 15.72 -4.52 9.20
CA ASN A 129 15.67 -4.65 10.66
C ASN A 129 14.48 -3.90 11.24
N CYS A 130 13.92 -4.43 12.31
CA CYS A 130 12.77 -3.87 13.01
C CYS A 130 13.15 -3.52 14.44
N LEU A 131 12.91 -2.27 14.85
CA LEU A 131 13.25 -1.75 16.16
C LEU A 131 12.07 -0.98 16.76
N PRO A 132 12.01 -0.86 18.10
CA PRO A 132 11.20 0.17 18.75
C PRO A 132 11.66 1.56 18.29
N ILE A 133 10.71 2.46 18.05
CA ILE A 133 11.00 3.84 17.56
C ILE A 133 11.93 4.59 18.54
N ALA A 134 11.85 4.28 19.84
CA ALA A 134 12.77 4.81 20.86
C ALA A 134 14.24 4.64 20.47
N ASN A 135 14.61 3.51 19.86
CA ASN A 135 15.98 3.12 19.58
C ASN A 135 16.45 3.51 18.15
N ILE A 136 15.55 4.03 17.33
CA ILE A 136 15.88 4.47 15.96
C ILE A 136 16.40 5.91 16.01
N PRO A 137 17.57 6.24 15.42
CA PRO A 137 18.08 7.60 15.37
C PRO A 137 17.12 8.55 14.63
N VAL A 138 17.07 9.81 15.08
CA VAL A 138 16.34 10.88 14.39
C VAL A 138 16.91 11.09 12.99
N GLY A 139 16.06 11.40 12.03
CA GLY A 139 16.44 11.54 10.61
C GLY A 139 16.37 10.24 9.80
N THR A 140 16.31 9.07 10.47
CA THR A 140 16.28 7.76 9.80
C THR A 140 15.00 7.59 8.97
N VAL A 141 15.18 6.99 7.79
CA VAL A 141 14.08 6.56 6.90
C VAL A 141 13.54 5.22 7.38
N ILE A 142 12.24 5.15 7.59
CA ILE A 142 11.54 3.98 8.14
C ILE A 142 10.32 3.60 7.31
N HIS A 143 9.89 2.36 7.43
CA HIS A 143 8.65 1.83 6.86
C HIS A 143 8.00 0.85 7.84
N ASN A 144 6.87 0.25 7.47
CA ASN A 144 6.14 -0.71 8.34
C ASN A 144 5.96 -0.19 9.78
N VAL A 145 5.41 1.01 9.91
CA VAL A 145 5.28 1.68 11.21
C VAL A 145 4.01 1.21 11.92
N GLU A 146 4.14 0.83 13.18
CA GLU A 146 3.01 0.59 14.08
C GLU A 146 2.31 1.88 14.50
N MET A 147 1.00 1.78 14.74
CA MET A 147 0.21 2.87 15.36
C MET A 147 -0.05 2.63 16.84
N HIS A 148 -0.12 1.38 17.24
CA HIS A 148 -0.36 0.95 18.62
C HIS A 148 0.57 -0.20 18.94
N PRO A 149 1.23 -0.21 20.09
CA PRO A 149 2.20 -1.25 20.45
C PRO A 149 1.60 -2.66 20.37
N GLY A 150 2.34 -3.59 19.76
CA GLY A 150 1.96 -5.00 19.63
C GLY A 150 0.84 -5.30 18.63
N LYS A 151 0.28 -4.28 17.96
CA LYS A 151 -0.77 -4.47 16.94
C LYS A 151 -0.21 -4.85 15.57
N GLY A 152 1.07 -4.62 15.35
CA GLY A 152 1.75 -4.82 14.08
C GLY A 152 1.70 -3.60 13.16
N ALA A 153 2.53 -3.60 12.15
CA ALA A 153 2.70 -2.50 11.22
C ALA A 153 1.40 -2.17 10.46
N GLN A 154 1.02 -0.90 10.43
CA GLN A 154 -0.18 -0.40 9.77
C GLN A 154 0.09 0.70 8.75
N LEU A 155 1.14 1.48 8.94
CA LEU A 155 1.49 2.63 8.10
C LEU A 155 2.71 2.31 7.22
N VAL A 156 2.83 3.01 6.08
CA VAL A 156 4.01 2.99 5.19
C VAL A 156 4.35 1.58 4.71
N ARG A 157 3.39 0.92 4.02
CA ARG A 157 3.52 -0.47 3.54
C ARG A 157 3.46 -0.63 2.02
N SER A 158 3.12 0.43 1.31
CA SER A 158 2.99 0.41 -0.15
C SER A 158 4.36 0.50 -0.83
N ALA A 159 4.45 0.05 -2.08
CA ALA A 159 5.65 0.16 -2.90
C ALA A 159 6.20 1.60 -2.90
N GLY A 160 7.49 1.75 -2.76
CA GLY A 160 8.18 3.04 -2.75
C GLY A 160 7.87 3.95 -1.57
N ALA A 161 6.99 3.54 -0.65
CA ALA A 161 6.64 4.37 0.50
C ALA A 161 7.78 4.41 1.53
N SER A 162 8.01 5.59 2.09
CA SER A 162 8.94 5.81 3.20
C SER A 162 8.37 6.89 4.13
N ALA A 163 8.71 6.81 5.40
CA ALA A 163 8.47 7.85 6.39
C ALA A 163 9.80 8.24 7.02
N GLN A 164 9.87 9.40 7.63
CA GLN A 164 11.07 9.90 8.29
C GLN A 164 10.77 10.20 9.75
N LEU A 165 11.62 9.74 10.64
CA LEU A 165 11.58 10.08 12.05
C LEU A 165 12.16 11.49 12.24
N LEU A 166 11.33 12.46 12.65
CA LEU A 166 11.75 13.85 12.78
C LEU A 166 12.26 14.21 14.16
N ALA A 167 11.56 13.75 15.20
CA ALA A 167 11.90 14.06 16.58
C ALA A 167 11.38 12.96 17.53
N LYS A 168 11.96 12.91 18.71
CA LYS A 168 11.48 12.10 19.84
C LYS A 168 11.39 12.99 21.08
N GLU A 169 10.23 12.97 21.72
CA GLU A 169 9.92 13.79 22.91
C GLU A 169 9.24 12.92 23.95
N GLY A 170 9.98 12.50 24.97
CA GLY A 170 9.47 11.62 26.01
C GLY A 170 8.93 10.29 25.43
N GLU A 171 7.66 10.00 25.69
CA GLU A 171 7.00 8.77 25.21
C GLU A 171 6.50 8.85 23.76
N HIS A 172 6.72 9.97 23.07
CA HIS A 172 6.18 10.22 21.74
C HIS A 172 7.28 10.52 20.72
N ALA A 173 7.01 10.13 19.48
CA ALA A 173 7.86 10.42 18.34
C ALA A 173 7.06 11.11 17.26
N GLN A 174 7.65 12.07 16.57
CA GLN A 174 7.09 12.77 15.43
C GLN A 174 7.59 12.13 14.14
N ILE A 175 6.67 11.66 13.30
CA ILE A 175 6.99 10.96 12.06
C ILE A 175 6.35 11.69 10.89
N ARG A 176 7.18 12.03 9.90
CA ARG A 176 6.75 12.59 8.62
C ARG A 176 6.32 11.45 7.70
N MET A 177 5.04 11.42 7.38
CA MET A 177 4.42 10.42 6.51
C MET A 177 4.71 10.68 5.02
N PRO A 178 4.53 9.69 4.12
CA PRO A 178 4.69 9.89 2.67
C PRO A 178 3.80 11.00 2.10
N SER A 179 2.66 11.28 2.73
CA SER A 179 1.75 12.37 2.36
C SER A 179 2.25 13.78 2.74
N GLY A 180 3.36 13.88 3.50
CA GLY A 180 3.83 15.12 4.12
C GLY A 180 3.18 15.46 5.47
N GLU A 181 2.18 14.69 5.91
CA GLU A 181 1.57 14.84 7.24
C GLU A 181 2.56 14.43 8.32
N VAL A 182 2.69 15.23 9.38
CA VAL A 182 3.48 14.90 10.57
C VAL A 182 2.54 14.38 11.65
N ARG A 183 2.81 13.16 12.12
CA ARG A 183 2.01 12.48 13.14
C ARG A 183 2.83 12.13 14.36
N ILE A 184 2.13 12.13 15.50
CA ILE A 184 2.65 11.64 16.78
C ILE A 184 2.34 10.15 16.89
N ILE A 185 3.35 9.36 17.22
CA ILE A 185 3.27 7.92 17.50
C ILE A 185 4.04 7.64 18.80
N ARG A 186 3.62 6.66 19.58
CA ARG A 186 4.34 6.28 20.80
C ARG A 186 5.70 5.68 20.47
N THR A 187 6.71 5.99 21.28
CA THR A 187 8.09 5.53 21.09
C THR A 187 8.27 4.02 21.25
N ASN A 188 7.38 3.36 22.00
CA ASN A 188 7.37 1.90 22.15
C ASN A 188 6.70 1.15 20.98
N CYS A 189 6.14 1.86 19.98
CA CYS A 189 5.75 1.24 18.71
C CYS A 189 6.98 0.85 17.90
N THR A 190 6.85 -0.20 17.09
CA THR A 190 7.94 -0.69 16.24
C THR A 190 7.87 -0.09 14.82
N ALA A 191 9.04 -0.01 14.18
CA ALA A 191 9.18 0.36 12.78
C ALA A 191 10.34 -0.40 12.14
N CYS A 192 10.26 -0.65 10.84
CA CYS A 192 11.35 -1.24 10.07
C CYS A 192 12.19 -0.15 9.41
N ILE A 193 13.51 -0.37 9.37
CA ILE A 193 14.49 0.55 8.77
C ILE A 193 14.46 0.44 7.25
N GLY A 194 14.53 1.59 6.57
CA GLY A 194 14.64 1.71 5.12
C GLY A 194 13.33 2.09 4.45
N GLN A 195 13.34 2.11 3.12
CA GLN A 195 12.22 2.41 2.23
C GLN A 195 11.65 1.11 1.66
N VAL A 196 10.35 1.03 1.44
CA VAL A 196 9.71 -0.12 0.78
C VAL A 196 10.20 -0.24 -0.66
N GLY A 197 10.51 -1.45 -1.09
CA GLY A 197 10.99 -1.74 -2.45
C GLY A 197 9.94 -1.51 -3.55
N ASN A 198 10.29 -1.87 -4.80
CA ASN A 198 9.45 -1.70 -5.99
C ASN A 198 9.13 -0.22 -6.31
N LEU A 199 10.16 0.64 -6.31
CA LEU A 199 10.03 2.10 -6.52
C LEU A 199 9.31 2.45 -7.82
N GLU A 200 9.54 1.68 -8.89
CA GLU A 200 8.99 1.93 -10.22
C GLU A 200 7.52 1.52 -10.38
N HIS A 201 6.86 1.05 -9.30
CA HIS A 201 5.49 0.57 -9.38
C HIS A 201 4.50 1.64 -9.88
N GLU A 202 4.68 2.89 -9.49
CA GLU A 202 3.80 4.00 -9.90
C GLU A 202 3.96 4.37 -11.38
N ASN A 203 5.12 4.10 -11.97
CA ASN A 203 5.43 4.40 -13.37
C ASN A 203 4.87 3.36 -14.34
N VAL A 204 4.31 2.24 -13.82
CA VAL A 204 3.73 1.18 -14.65
C VAL A 204 2.40 1.60 -15.24
N GLN A 205 2.33 1.67 -16.57
CA GLN A 205 1.11 1.99 -17.31
C GLN A 205 0.37 0.71 -17.72
N ILE A 206 -0.90 0.63 -17.33
CA ILE A 206 -1.74 -0.55 -17.57
C ILE A 206 -2.00 -0.76 -19.06
N GLY A 207 -2.24 0.32 -19.82
CA GLY A 207 -2.35 0.37 -21.29
C GLY A 207 -3.67 -0.14 -21.86
N LYS A 208 -4.38 -1.08 -21.21
CA LYS A 208 -5.64 -1.64 -21.73
C LYS A 208 -6.67 -1.95 -20.65
N ALA A 209 -7.95 -1.81 -21.01
CA ALA A 209 -9.09 -2.06 -20.12
C ALA A 209 -9.13 -3.50 -19.60
N GLY A 210 -8.77 -4.49 -20.41
CA GLY A 210 -8.74 -5.91 -20.02
C GLY A 210 -7.80 -6.17 -18.84
N ARG A 211 -6.62 -5.54 -18.83
CA ARG A 211 -5.68 -5.66 -17.68
C ARG A 211 -6.26 -5.09 -16.40
N LYS A 212 -7.00 -3.97 -16.51
CA LYS A 212 -7.72 -3.38 -15.37
C LYS A 212 -8.85 -4.30 -14.88
N ARG A 213 -9.54 -5.02 -15.82
CA ARG A 213 -10.54 -6.03 -15.48
C ARG A 213 -9.93 -7.20 -14.70
N HIS A 214 -8.76 -7.71 -15.09
CA HIS A 214 -8.03 -8.75 -14.37
C HIS A 214 -7.63 -8.33 -12.95
N MET A 215 -7.43 -7.03 -12.71
CA MET A 215 -7.18 -6.49 -11.37
C MET A 215 -8.45 -6.41 -10.49
N GLY A 216 -9.63 -6.75 -11.02
CA GLY A 216 -10.90 -6.74 -10.28
C GLY A 216 -11.67 -5.42 -10.35
N TRP A 217 -11.33 -4.55 -11.28
CA TRP A 217 -12.07 -3.31 -11.54
C TRP A 217 -13.09 -3.52 -12.66
N ARG A 218 -14.33 -3.15 -12.40
CA ARG A 218 -15.39 -3.13 -13.43
C ARG A 218 -15.40 -1.78 -14.13
N PRO A 219 -15.94 -1.70 -15.38
CA PRO A 219 -16.13 -0.44 -16.08
C PRO A 219 -16.96 0.54 -15.28
N THR A 220 -16.65 1.83 -15.42
CA THR A 220 -17.36 2.93 -14.77
C THR A 220 -18.04 3.78 -15.85
N VAL A 221 -19.32 4.07 -15.65
CA VAL A 221 -20.10 4.97 -16.47
C VAL A 221 -20.07 6.35 -15.82
N ARG A 222 -19.81 7.40 -16.59
CA ARG A 222 -19.84 8.80 -16.11
C ARG A 222 -21.28 9.26 -15.91
N GLY A 223 -21.52 10.14 -14.94
CA GLY A 223 -22.85 10.61 -14.60
C GLY A 223 -23.59 11.34 -15.73
N SER A 224 -22.86 12.05 -16.60
CA SER A 224 -23.44 12.80 -17.74
C SER A 224 -24.08 11.95 -18.84
N VAL A 225 -23.89 10.63 -18.83
CA VAL A 225 -24.56 9.69 -19.77
C VAL A 225 -25.64 8.86 -19.12
N MET A 226 -26.02 9.21 -17.90
CA MET A 226 -27.12 8.60 -17.17
C MET A 226 -28.38 9.44 -17.31
N ASN A 227 -29.51 8.89 -16.86
CA ASN A 227 -30.75 9.64 -16.77
C ASN A 227 -30.74 10.64 -15.60
N PRO A 228 -31.56 11.70 -15.64
CA PRO A 228 -31.65 12.68 -14.55
C PRO A 228 -31.99 12.07 -13.19
N CYS A 229 -32.76 10.97 -13.18
CA CYS A 229 -33.10 10.24 -11.94
C CYS A 229 -31.91 9.48 -11.33
N ASP A 230 -30.89 9.10 -12.14
CA ASP A 230 -29.77 8.27 -11.71
C ASP A 230 -28.56 9.08 -11.24
N HIS A 231 -28.44 10.30 -11.80
CA HIS A 231 -27.29 11.15 -11.47
C HIS A 231 -27.64 12.65 -11.67
N PRO A 232 -27.15 13.55 -10.76
CA PRO A 232 -27.36 15.00 -10.90
C PRO A 232 -26.78 15.63 -12.20
N HIS A 233 -25.90 14.93 -12.90
CA HIS A 233 -25.37 15.33 -14.22
C HIS A 233 -26.10 14.67 -15.38
N GLY A 234 -27.12 13.87 -15.12
CA GLY A 234 -27.84 13.12 -16.13
C GLY A 234 -28.80 14.00 -16.95
N GLY A 235 -29.18 13.49 -18.11
CA GLY A 235 -30.07 14.16 -19.06
C GLY A 235 -29.35 15.01 -20.10
N GLY A 236 -30.14 15.62 -20.97
CA GLY A 236 -29.67 16.44 -22.07
C GLY A 236 -29.45 15.63 -23.35
N GLU A 237 -29.25 16.34 -24.48
CA GLU A 237 -29.07 15.79 -25.83
C GLU A 237 -27.59 15.66 -26.17
N GLY A 238 -27.20 14.55 -26.80
CA GLY A 238 -25.84 14.32 -27.30
C GLY A 238 -24.76 14.34 -26.21
N LYS A 239 -23.73 15.17 -26.38
CA LYS A 239 -22.63 15.39 -25.41
C LYS A 239 -22.98 16.53 -24.45
N ALA A 240 -24.04 16.37 -23.66
CA ALA A 240 -24.46 17.37 -22.69
C ALA A 240 -23.33 17.71 -21.67
N PRO A 241 -23.16 18.97 -21.29
CA PRO A 241 -22.22 19.38 -20.25
C PRO A 241 -22.69 18.97 -18.85
N VAL A 242 -21.86 19.20 -17.86
CA VAL A 242 -22.19 18.92 -16.44
C VAL A 242 -23.40 19.72 -15.96
N GLY A 243 -23.64 20.92 -16.53
CA GLY A 243 -24.80 21.78 -16.23
C GLY A 243 -24.85 22.33 -14.80
N ARG A 244 -23.71 22.35 -14.09
CA ARG A 244 -23.57 22.84 -12.72
C ARG A 244 -22.27 23.61 -12.54
N PRO A 245 -22.13 24.50 -11.54
CA PRO A 245 -20.90 25.24 -11.28
C PRO A 245 -19.66 24.35 -11.05
N GLY A 246 -19.87 23.10 -10.63
CA GLY A 246 -18.82 22.12 -10.44
C GLY A 246 -19.35 20.69 -10.47
N PRO A 247 -18.48 19.67 -10.66
CA PRO A 247 -18.89 18.28 -10.66
C PRO A 247 -19.35 17.84 -9.27
N VAL A 248 -20.42 17.05 -9.24
CA VAL A 248 -20.98 16.49 -8.02
C VAL A 248 -21.01 14.96 -8.05
N THR A 249 -21.11 14.36 -6.88
CA THR A 249 -21.32 12.91 -6.70
C THR A 249 -22.77 12.54 -7.03
N PRO A 250 -23.12 11.24 -7.19
CA PRO A 250 -24.52 10.81 -7.36
C PRO A 250 -25.47 11.29 -6.27
N TRP A 251 -24.95 11.63 -5.09
CA TRP A 251 -25.73 12.15 -3.97
C TRP A 251 -25.70 13.68 -3.87
N GLY A 252 -25.24 14.38 -4.91
CA GLY A 252 -25.25 15.83 -5.00
C GLY A 252 -24.14 16.58 -4.23
N LYS A 253 -23.23 15.87 -3.57
CA LYS A 253 -22.10 16.50 -2.88
C LYS A 253 -21.00 16.87 -3.90
N PRO A 254 -20.26 18.00 -3.69
CA PRO A 254 -19.11 18.34 -4.55
C PRO A 254 -18.13 17.17 -4.67
N ALA A 255 -17.71 16.84 -5.91
CA ALA A 255 -16.84 15.71 -6.18
C ALA A 255 -15.35 16.06 -6.01
N LEU A 256 -14.98 17.32 -6.21
CA LEU A 256 -13.60 17.82 -6.13
C LEU A 256 -13.46 18.87 -5.04
N GLY A 257 -12.33 18.85 -4.33
CA GLY A 257 -11.96 19.84 -3.33
C GLY A 257 -12.74 19.81 -2.01
N TYR A 258 -13.77 18.98 -1.89
CA TYR A 258 -14.57 18.90 -0.68
C TYR A 258 -13.82 18.20 0.46
N LYS A 259 -13.68 18.86 1.60
CA LYS A 259 -13.04 18.30 2.81
C LYS A 259 -14.01 17.33 3.49
N THR A 260 -13.79 16.02 3.33
CA THR A 260 -14.67 14.97 3.87
C THR A 260 -14.33 14.56 5.30
N ARG A 261 -13.15 14.91 5.81
CA ARG A 261 -12.77 14.63 7.20
C ARG A 261 -13.66 15.44 8.16
N LYS A 262 -14.25 14.77 9.14
CA LYS A 262 -15.06 15.44 10.18
C LYS A 262 -14.18 16.41 10.98
N THR A 263 -14.69 17.59 11.28
CA THR A 263 -13.98 18.65 12.04
C THR A 263 -13.58 18.22 13.46
N LYS A 264 -14.44 17.41 14.10
CA LYS A 264 -14.20 16.88 15.47
C LYS A 264 -13.77 15.41 15.41
N ASN A 265 -12.70 15.10 14.69
CA ASN A 265 -12.18 13.74 14.64
C ASN A 265 -11.25 13.47 15.83
N PRO A 266 -11.51 12.44 16.68
CA PRO A 266 -10.69 12.13 17.85
C PRO A 266 -9.20 11.92 17.56
N THR A 267 -8.86 11.54 16.31
CA THR A 267 -7.47 11.32 15.89
C THR A 267 -6.75 12.60 15.51
N ASP A 268 -7.39 13.76 15.54
CA ASP A 268 -6.73 15.05 15.19
C ASP A 268 -5.64 15.41 16.21
N LYS A 269 -5.78 14.99 17.46
CA LYS A 269 -4.76 15.18 18.51
C LYS A 269 -3.40 14.52 18.20
N PHE A 270 -3.37 13.55 17.28
CA PHE A 270 -2.13 12.89 16.84
C PHE A 270 -1.53 13.51 15.58
N ILE A 271 -2.09 14.58 15.04
CA ILE A 271 -1.59 15.25 13.83
C ILE A 271 -1.00 16.59 14.24
N VAL A 272 0.33 16.71 14.12
CA VAL A 272 1.07 17.97 14.38
C VAL A 272 0.92 18.92 13.19
N LYS A 273 1.16 18.41 11.98
CA LYS A 273 1.05 19.18 10.74
C LYS A 273 0.28 18.38 9.69
N ARG A 274 -0.75 18.98 9.12
CA ARG A 274 -1.50 18.38 8.00
C ARG A 274 -0.73 18.55 6.69
N ARG A 275 -1.00 17.64 5.72
CA ARG A 275 -0.30 17.58 4.42
C ARG A 275 -0.38 18.88 3.58
N ASN A 276 -1.45 19.66 3.70
CA ASN A 276 -1.75 20.82 2.86
C ASN A 276 -1.68 22.16 3.61
N VAL A 277 -1.01 22.22 4.74
CA VAL A 277 -0.77 23.49 5.44
C VAL A 277 0.56 24.03 4.93
N LYS A 278 0.46 25.20 4.23
CA LYS A 278 1.62 26.01 3.87
C LYS A 278 2.23 26.65 5.12
#